data_54e27c7a5269f3c5dd5aaa288d809d23
#
_entry.id   54e27c7a5269f3c5dd5aaa288d809d23
#
_cell.length_a   1.000
_cell.length_b   1.000
_cell.length_c   1.000
_cell.angle_alpha   90.00
_cell.angle_beta   90.00
_cell.angle_gamma   90.00
#
_symmetry.space_group_name_H-M   'P 1'
#
loop_
_entity.id
_entity.type
_entity.pdbx_description
1 polymer ?
#
loop_
_entity_poly.entity_id
_entity_poly.type
_entity_poly.pdbx_seq_one_letter_code
_entity_poly.pdbx_strand_id
1 'polypeptide(L)'
;LKSTPREATAIATASRPGRIAVIDIGSNSVRLVVFDKKSRCPVPIFNEKALPGLGRGVESSGKLNIDGKRMALAHINRFVTLAKAMEVVQVDLVATAAMRDASDGPAFAKEIEQLTGQKVQIISGEQEARLSAMGVIAGIPEADGLMGDLGGGSVELVHLNKGTIAEQVTLPLGPLRLIEATSGNMEIAQRIIDKQLENLPWLGQIKGRTLYPVGGTWRSLARIHMEQNRYPLHVIHEYRVGRRQAEDLAKICSRLGRKSLSSISGISRRRVDTLPYGALVLERILRIAKPDRVLFSAYGLREGHLFSSLGGEAQQADPLLVGCADLAGADGRFGSVSDQLDGWIAPLFLDESDIQGRLRAAACLL
;
A
#
# COMPACT_ATOMS: atom_id res chain seq x y z
N LEU A 1 -40.18 -48.32 -16.24
CA LEU A 1 -38.96 -47.58 -15.79
C LEU A 1 -39.40 -46.21 -15.27
N LYS A 2 -39.48 -46.08 -13.94
CA LYS A 2 -39.90 -44.89 -13.24
C LYS A 2 -38.69 -43.91 -13.21
N SER A 3 -38.84 -42.75 -13.82
CA SER A 3 -37.89 -41.61 -13.70
C SER A 3 -38.18 -40.87 -12.40
N THR A 4 -37.21 -40.86 -11.49
CA THR A 4 -37.18 -40.03 -10.29
C THR A 4 -36.97 -38.56 -10.71
N PRO A 5 -37.63 -37.58 -10.06
CA PRO A 5 -37.40 -36.18 -10.31
C PRO A 5 -36.03 -35.78 -9.74
N ARG A 6 -35.17 -35.16 -10.56
CA ARG A 6 -33.98 -34.48 -10.08
C ARG A 6 -34.44 -33.31 -9.18
N GLU A 7 -34.03 -33.35 -7.93
CA GLU A 7 -34.13 -32.22 -7.02
C GLU A 7 -33.42 -31.00 -7.65
N ALA A 8 -34.19 -29.95 -7.87
CA ALA A 8 -33.67 -28.66 -8.22
C ALA A 8 -32.88 -28.12 -7.01
N THR A 9 -31.57 -28.19 -7.09
CA THR A 9 -30.68 -27.56 -6.12
C THR A 9 -31.01 -26.06 -6.12
N ALA A 10 -31.61 -25.59 -5.04
CA ALA A 10 -31.88 -24.19 -4.81
C ALA A 10 -30.53 -23.44 -4.90
N ILE A 11 -30.40 -22.63 -5.94
CA ILE A 11 -29.30 -21.64 -6.03
C ILE A 11 -29.52 -20.72 -4.85
N ALA A 12 -28.72 -20.94 -3.79
CA ALA A 12 -28.63 -20.01 -2.68
C ALA A 12 -28.31 -18.66 -3.30
N THR A 13 -29.21 -17.71 -3.17
CA THR A 13 -28.97 -16.29 -3.47
C THR A 13 -27.81 -15.86 -2.60
N ALA A 14 -26.58 -15.93 -3.15
CA ALA A 14 -25.40 -15.41 -2.49
C ALA A 14 -25.69 -13.95 -2.20
N SER A 15 -25.83 -13.60 -0.92
CA SER A 15 -25.93 -12.21 -0.49
C SER A 15 -24.80 -11.45 -1.15
N ARG A 16 -25.10 -10.37 -1.87
CA ARG A 16 -24.06 -9.53 -2.50
C ARG A 16 -23.03 -9.19 -1.43
N PRO A 17 -21.76 -9.53 -1.59
CA PRO A 17 -20.75 -9.21 -0.61
C PRO A 17 -20.77 -7.70 -0.38
N GLY A 18 -20.94 -7.28 0.89
CA GLY A 18 -21.08 -5.87 1.21
C GLY A 18 -19.78 -5.10 1.01
N ARG A 19 -19.88 -3.81 0.69
CA ARG A 19 -18.75 -2.88 0.58
C ARG A 19 -18.03 -2.74 1.91
N ILE A 20 -16.71 -2.58 1.87
CA ILE A 20 -15.87 -2.37 3.05
C ILE A 20 -15.11 -1.06 2.90
N ALA A 21 -15.02 -0.28 4.00
CA ALA A 21 -14.22 0.93 4.04
C ALA A 21 -13.05 0.79 5.01
N VAL A 22 -11.89 1.29 4.61
CA VAL A 22 -10.73 1.46 5.49
C VAL A 22 -10.40 2.94 5.55
N ILE A 23 -10.38 3.48 6.78
CA ILE A 23 -9.92 4.84 7.08
C ILE A 23 -8.55 4.73 7.75
N ASP A 24 -7.52 5.13 7.01
CA ASP A 24 -6.12 5.14 7.44
C ASP A 24 -5.79 6.52 8.02
N ILE A 25 -5.44 6.57 9.31
CA ILE A 25 -5.12 7.80 10.07
C ILE A 25 -3.61 7.85 10.27
N GLY A 26 -2.91 8.42 9.29
CA GLY A 26 -1.46 8.56 9.31
C GLY A 26 -0.96 9.91 9.83
N SER A 27 0.36 10.04 9.99
CA SER A 27 1.00 11.27 10.49
C SER A 27 0.76 12.50 9.61
N ASN A 28 0.73 12.35 8.30
CA ASN A 28 0.52 13.46 7.37
C ASN A 28 -0.89 13.51 6.80
N SER A 29 -1.58 12.39 6.72
CA SER A 29 -2.85 12.27 5.98
C SER A 29 -3.83 11.33 6.64
N VAL A 30 -5.11 11.67 6.50
CA VAL A 30 -6.23 10.73 6.73
C VAL A 30 -6.80 10.36 5.37
N ARG A 31 -7.08 9.07 5.15
CA ARG A 31 -7.53 8.57 3.85
C ARG A 31 -8.64 7.54 4.01
N LEU A 32 -9.75 7.77 3.31
CA LEU A 32 -10.82 6.80 3.13
C LEU A 32 -10.62 6.07 1.82
N VAL A 33 -10.69 4.74 1.85
CA VAL A 33 -10.88 3.91 0.65
C VAL A 33 -12.06 2.99 0.89
N VAL A 34 -13.00 2.98 -0.05
CA VAL A 34 -14.13 2.05 -0.06
C VAL A 34 -13.87 1.02 -1.14
N PHE A 35 -13.92 -0.24 -0.78
CA PHE A 35 -13.79 -1.37 -1.68
C PHE A 35 -15.16 -1.99 -1.97
N ASP A 36 -15.32 -2.55 -3.16
CA ASP A 36 -16.55 -3.19 -3.62
C ASP A 36 -16.98 -4.36 -2.75
N LYS A 37 -16.00 -5.14 -2.30
CA LYS A 37 -16.21 -6.35 -1.48
C LYS A 37 -14.93 -6.75 -0.72
N LYS A 38 -15.08 -7.62 0.27
CA LYS A 38 -13.96 -8.34 0.89
C LYS A 38 -13.62 -9.55 0.03
N SER A 39 -12.59 -9.44 -0.78
CA SER A 39 -12.16 -10.51 -1.71
C SER A 39 -10.65 -10.53 -1.86
N ARG A 40 -10.14 -11.53 -2.61
CA ARG A 40 -8.74 -11.64 -2.97
C ARG A 40 -8.25 -10.44 -3.80
N CYS A 41 -9.13 -9.89 -4.64
CA CYS A 41 -8.89 -8.77 -5.52
C CYS A 41 -9.93 -7.66 -5.30
N PRO A 42 -9.91 -6.97 -4.13
CA PRO A 42 -10.89 -5.94 -3.84
C PRO A 42 -10.68 -4.72 -4.75
N VAL A 43 -11.75 -4.25 -5.40
CA VAL A 43 -11.70 -3.08 -6.27
C VAL A 43 -12.00 -1.81 -5.47
N PRO A 44 -11.09 -0.82 -5.43
CA PRO A 44 -11.35 0.45 -4.77
C PRO A 44 -12.34 1.28 -5.61
N ILE A 45 -13.60 1.38 -5.15
CA ILE A 45 -14.67 2.13 -5.82
C ILE A 45 -14.75 3.60 -5.39
N PHE A 46 -14.16 3.94 -4.24
CA PHE A 46 -14.05 5.32 -3.77
C PHE A 46 -12.75 5.53 -3.02
N ASN A 47 -12.14 6.71 -3.19
CA ASN A 47 -10.86 7.01 -2.57
C ASN A 47 -10.71 8.52 -2.36
N GLU A 48 -10.71 8.94 -1.09
CA GLU A 48 -10.52 10.34 -0.73
C GLU A 48 -9.43 10.50 0.32
N LYS A 49 -8.67 11.60 0.21
CA LYS A 49 -7.54 11.91 1.06
C LYS A 49 -7.59 13.34 1.57
N ALA A 50 -7.46 13.51 2.89
CA ALA A 50 -7.21 14.78 3.56
C ALA A 50 -5.78 14.83 4.10
N LEU A 51 -5.23 16.03 4.32
CA LEU A 51 -3.87 16.26 4.80
C LEU A 51 -3.88 17.12 6.07
N PRO A 52 -4.39 16.63 7.20
CA PRO A 52 -4.43 17.38 8.44
C PRO A 52 -3.05 17.60 9.04
N GLY A 53 -2.06 16.72 8.78
CA GLY A 53 -0.72 16.85 9.33
C GLY A 53 -0.67 16.59 10.84
N LEU A 54 -1.37 15.56 11.32
CA LEU A 54 -1.44 15.19 12.74
C LEU A 54 -0.07 15.03 13.41
N GLY A 55 0.91 14.51 12.66
CA GLY A 55 2.27 14.25 13.16
C GLY A 55 3.21 15.45 13.19
N ARG A 56 2.75 16.64 12.75
CA ARG A 56 3.58 17.85 12.81
C ARG A 56 3.78 18.30 14.26
N GLY A 57 5.03 18.47 14.66
CA GLY A 57 5.37 18.89 16.04
C GLY A 57 5.31 17.76 17.06
N VAL A 58 5.01 16.51 16.70
CA VAL A 58 4.99 15.38 17.64
C VAL A 58 6.38 15.12 18.20
N GLU A 59 7.42 15.18 17.39
CA GLU A 59 8.81 14.93 17.81
C GLU A 59 9.26 15.95 18.89
N SER A 60 8.86 17.20 18.75
CA SER A 60 9.26 18.28 19.65
C SER A 60 8.35 18.44 20.86
N SER A 61 7.04 18.22 20.72
CA SER A 61 6.03 18.47 21.76
C SER A 61 5.54 17.22 22.49
N GLY A 62 5.75 16.03 21.92
CA GLY A 62 5.15 14.77 22.38
C GLY A 62 3.62 14.72 22.22
N LYS A 63 3.01 15.66 21.49
CA LYS A 63 1.54 15.76 21.31
C LYS A 63 1.17 15.94 19.85
N LEU A 64 -0.04 15.51 19.50
CA LEU A 64 -0.61 15.71 18.17
C LEU A 64 -0.76 17.21 17.85
N ASN A 65 -0.60 17.56 16.58
CA ASN A 65 -0.83 18.92 16.10
C ASN A 65 -2.28 19.35 16.36
N ILE A 66 -2.49 20.48 17.05
CA ILE A 66 -3.82 20.91 17.48
C ILE A 66 -4.76 21.26 16.32
N ASP A 67 -4.26 21.96 15.30
CA ASP A 67 -5.03 22.25 14.09
C ASP A 67 -5.25 20.98 13.26
N GLY A 68 -4.23 20.11 13.25
CA GLY A 68 -4.30 18.78 12.64
C GLY A 68 -5.39 17.92 13.26
N LYS A 69 -5.55 17.90 14.58
CA LYS A 69 -6.63 17.19 15.30
C LYS A 69 -7.99 17.68 14.86
N ARG A 70 -8.21 19.02 14.89
CA ARG A 70 -9.49 19.62 14.48
C ARG A 70 -9.86 19.26 13.03
N MET A 71 -8.89 19.38 12.11
CA MET A 71 -9.08 19.01 10.70
C MET A 71 -9.32 17.51 10.51
N ALA A 72 -8.54 16.66 11.20
CA ALA A 72 -8.69 15.22 11.12
C ALA A 72 -10.07 14.77 11.60
N LEU A 73 -10.54 15.29 12.74
CA LEU A 73 -11.83 14.96 13.31
C LEU A 73 -12.98 15.29 12.34
N ALA A 74 -12.94 16.48 11.73
CA ALA A 74 -13.94 16.90 10.74
C ALA A 74 -13.92 15.98 9.50
N HIS A 75 -12.75 15.64 8.99
CA HIS A 75 -12.61 14.74 7.82
C HIS A 75 -13.02 13.30 8.15
N ILE A 76 -12.64 12.76 9.32
CA ILE A 76 -12.99 11.39 9.72
C ILE A 76 -14.51 11.27 9.86
N ASN A 77 -15.17 12.24 10.52
CA ASN A 77 -16.62 12.25 10.64
C ASN A 77 -17.30 12.27 9.26
N ARG A 78 -16.82 13.13 8.35
CA ARG A 78 -17.31 13.16 6.97
C ARG A 78 -17.07 11.84 6.23
N PHE A 79 -15.93 11.21 6.41
CA PHE A 79 -15.60 9.93 5.79
C PHE A 79 -16.49 8.79 6.27
N VAL A 80 -16.78 8.73 7.58
CA VAL A 80 -17.75 7.77 8.13
C VAL A 80 -19.14 8.01 7.58
N THR A 81 -19.57 9.29 7.47
CA THR A 81 -20.86 9.64 6.88
C THR A 81 -20.95 9.24 5.41
N LEU A 82 -19.89 9.46 4.62
CA LEU A 82 -19.81 9.01 3.23
C LEU A 82 -19.86 7.48 3.12
N ALA A 83 -19.13 6.76 3.97
CA ALA A 83 -19.16 5.30 4.00
C ALA A 83 -20.58 4.77 4.28
N LYS A 84 -21.31 5.38 5.24
CA LYS A 84 -22.70 5.05 5.51
C LYS A 84 -23.60 5.32 4.30
N ALA A 85 -23.46 6.47 3.64
CA ALA A 85 -24.22 6.83 2.45
C ALA A 85 -23.92 5.90 1.25
N MET A 86 -22.75 5.25 1.24
CA MET A 86 -22.37 4.26 0.25
C MET A 86 -22.77 2.83 0.65
N GLU A 87 -23.58 2.65 1.69
CA GLU A 87 -24.05 1.34 2.18
C GLU A 87 -22.89 0.38 2.52
N VAL A 88 -21.82 0.93 3.11
CA VAL A 88 -20.69 0.14 3.58
C VAL A 88 -21.09 -0.68 4.80
N VAL A 89 -20.86 -1.99 4.78
CA VAL A 89 -21.25 -2.90 5.88
C VAL A 89 -20.20 -2.96 7.00
N GLN A 90 -18.95 -2.60 6.70
CA GLN A 90 -17.85 -2.59 7.67
C GLN A 90 -16.96 -1.36 7.43
N VAL A 91 -16.68 -0.61 8.49
CA VAL A 91 -15.76 0.54 8.47
C VAL A 91 -14.65 0.31 9.48
N ASP A 92 -13.42 0.19 9.00
CA ASP A 92 -12.24 -0.02 9.84
C ASP A 92 -11.42 1.28 9.92
N LEU A 93 -11.21 1.80 11.12
CA LEU A 93 -10.34 2.94 11.38
C LEU A 93 -9.01 2.44 11.93
N VAL A 94 -7.93 2.63 11.17
CA VAL A 94 -6.57 2.21 11.53
C VAL A 94 -5.71 3.45 11.71
N ALA A 95 -5.11 3.61 12.88
CA ALA A 95 -4.25 4.74 13.21
C ALA A 95 -2.80 4.27 13.43
N THR A 96 -1.83 5.04 12.92
CA THR A 96 -0.43 4.66 12.87
C THR A 96 0.47 5.62 13.67
N ALA A 97 1.70 5.82 13.25
CA ALA A 97 2.80 6.46 13.99
C ALA A 97 2.40 7.72 14.79
N ALA A 98 1.69 8.71 14.20
CA ALA A 98 1.36 9.93 14.93
C ALA A 98 0.48 9.66 16.16
N MET A 99 -0.55 8.82 16.01
CA MET A 99 -1.46 8.47 17.12
C MET A 99 -0.77 7.56 18.15
N ARG A 100 0.15 6.72 17.71
CA ARG A 100 0.92 5.81 18.55
C ARG A 100 1.94 6.54 19.41
N ASP A 101 2.67 7.49 18.78
CA ASP A 101 3.82 8.15 19.41
C ASP A 101 3.43 9.37 20.26
N ALA A 102 2.26 9.97 20.03
CA ALA A 102 1.79 11.11 20.79
C ALA A 102 1.12 10.70 22.10
N SER A 103 1.46 11.41 23.19
CA SER A 103 0.91 11.16 24.53
C SER A 103 -0.63 11.37 24.59
N ASP A 104 -1.19 12.22 23.73
CA ASP A 104 -2.63 12.49 23.61
C ASP A 104 -3.32 11.65 22.52
N GLY A 105 -2.60 10.76 21.86
CA GLY A 105 -3.13 9.88 20.80
C GLY A 105 -4.31 9.00 21.26
N PRO A 106 -4.21 8.28 22.39
CA PRO A 106 -5.34 7.49 22.91
C PRO A 106 -6.56 8.31 23.29
N ALA A 107 -6.36 9.54 23.81
CA ALA A 107 -7.47 10.45 24.11
C ALA A 107 -8.15 10.92 22.83
N PHE A 108 -7.39 11.22 21.79
CA PHE A 108 -7.93 11.62 20.49
C PHE A 108 -8.66 10.46 19.79
N ALA A 109 -8.19 9.21 19.93
CA ALA A 109 -8.92 8.03 19.45
C ALA A 109 -10.32 7.94 20.08
N LYS A 110 -10.43 8.12 21.40
CA LYS A 110 -11.73 8.15 22.10
C LYS A 110 -12.64 9.28 21.61
N GLU A 111 -12.08 10.46 21.31
CA GLU A 111 -12.84 11.59 20.74
C GLU A 111 -13.43 11.23 19.37
N ILE A 112 -12.64 10.57 18.51
CA ILE A 112 -13.11 10.05 17.21
C ILE A 112 -14.21 9.00 17.42
N GLU A 113 -14.02 8.06 18.34
CA GLU A 113 -15.00 7.00 18.64
C GLU A 113 -16.34 7.58 19.15
N GLN A 114 -16.30 8.58 20.03
CA GLN A 114 -17.48 9.26 20.53
C GLN A 114 -18.25 10.00 19.42
N LEU A 115 -17.53 10.65 18.50
CA LEU A 115 -18.14 11.40 17.41
C LEU A 115 -18.74 10.51 16.32
N THR A 116 -18.05 9.41 15.99
CA THR A 116 -18.37 8.59 14.80
C THR A 116 -19.11 7.31 15.12
N GLY A 117 -19.04 6.83 16.36
CA GLY A 117 -19.50 5.51 16.78
C GLY A 117 -18.62 4.36 16.27
N GLN A 118 -17.44 4.66 15.69
CA GLN A 118 -16.51 3.67 15.14
C GLN A 118 -15.27 3.55 16.03
N LYS A 119 -14.83 2.33 16.32
CA LYS A 119 -13.59 2.08 17.08
C LYS A 119 -12.37 2.44 16.26
N VAL A 120 -11.37 3.06 16.89
CA VAL A 120 -10.08 3.37 16.31
C VAL A 120 -9.04 2.36 16.79
N GLN A 121 -8.47 1.62 15.87
CA GLN A 121 -7.38 0.70 16.14
C GLN A 121 -6.04 1.44 16.00
N ILE A 122 -5.39 1.78 17.11
CA ILE A 122 -4.00 2.28 17.09
C ILE A 122 -3.09 1.06 17.01
N ILE A 123 -2.41 0.89 15.88
CA ILE A 123 -1.55 -0.28 15.64
C ILE A 123 -0.10 -0.01 16.06
N SER A 124 0.59 -1.07 16.49
CA SER A 124 2.04 -1.03 16.76
C SER A 124 2.83 -0.87 15.44
N GLY A 125 4.09 -0.45 15.54
CA GLY A 125 4.98 -0.38 14.38
C GLY A 125 5.18 -1.74 13.71
N GLU A 126 5.24 -2.81 14.51
CA GLU A 126 5.34 -4.17 14.02
C GLU A 126 4.08 -4.60 13.23
N GLN A 127 2.90 -4.25 13.74
CA GLN A 127 1.64 -4.49 13.04
C GLN A 127 1.56 -3.67 11.74
N GLU A 128 2.01 -2.41 11.77
CA GLU A 128 2.07 -1.53 10.59
C GLU A 128 2.97 -2.13 9.51
N ALA A 129 4.19 -2.56 9.87
CA ALA A 129 5.14 -3.22 8.99
C ALA A 129 4.55 -4.50 8.38
N ARG A 130 3.97 -5.37 9.23
CA ARG A 130 3.32 -6.61 8.80
C ARG A 130 2.16 -6.35 7.83
N LEU A 131 1.26 -5.43 8.13
CA LEU A 131 0.12 -5.12 7.26
C LEU A 131 0.58 -4.54 5.92
N SER A 132 1.57 -3.64 5.91
CA SER A 132 2.12 -3.09 4.67
C SER A 132 2.78 -4.19 3.81
N ALA A 133 3.50 -5.13 4.44
CA ALA A 133 4.08 -6.29 3.76
C ALA A 133 3.00 -7.22 3.18
N MET A 134 1.94 -7.50 3.94
CA MET A 134 0.79 -8.27 3.45
C MET A 134 0.11 -7.59 2.25
N GLY A 135 0.12 -6.25 2.19
CA GLY A 135 -0.34 -5.51 1.02
C GLY A 135 0.52 -5.77 -0.21
N VAL A 136 1.84 -5.77 -0.06
CA VAL A 136 2.76 -6.10 -1.18
C VAL A 136 2.55 -7.55 -1.62
N ILE A 137 2.46 -8.50 -0.69
CA ILE A 137 2.21 -9.93 -0.98
C ILE A 137 0.85 -10.14 -1.65
N ALA A 138 -0.17 -9.37 -1.26
CA ALA A 138 -1.48 -9.43 -1.91
C ALA A 138 -1.43 -9.14 -3.41
N GLY A 139 -0.61 -8.17 -3.83
CA GLY A 139 -0.43 -7.82 -5.24
C GLY A 139 0.68 -8.62 -5.94
N ILE A 140 1.70 -9.04 -5.20
CA ILE A 140 2.89 -9.75 -5.68
C ILE A 140 3.14 -10.96 -4.78
N PRO A 141 2.44 -12.10 -4.98
CA PRO A 141 2.49 -13.25 -4.08
C PRO A 141 3.91 -13.81 -3.84
N GLU A 142 4.75 -13.81 -4.87
CA GLU A 142 6.13 -14.28 -4.83
C GLU A 142 7.15 -13.16 -4.51
N ALA A 143 6.71 -12.09 -3.79
CA ALA A 143 7.60 -10.99 -3.46
C ALA A 143 8.83 -11.49 -2.68
N ASP A 144 10.03 -11.15 -3.19
CA ASP A 144 11.32 -11.61 -2.68
C ASP A 144 12.32 -10.45 -2.63
N GLY A 145 12.72 -10.06 -1.41
CA GLY A 145 13.61 -8.92 -1.21
C GLY A 145 13.21 -8.02 -0.05
N LEU A 146 13.26 -6.70 -0.24
CA LEU A 146 12.96 -5.70 0.79
C LEU A 146 11.68 -4.95 0.46
N MET A 147 10.68 -5.01 1.31
CA MET A 147 9.59 -4.04 1.30
C MET A 147 9.99 -2.84 2.17
N GLY A 148 9.70 -1.63 1.69
CA GLY A 148 9.78 -0.42 2.48
C GLY A 148 8.50 0.38 2.35
N ASP A 149 7.83 0.74 3.45
CA ASP A 149 6.69 1.65 3.45
C ASP A 149 7.06 2.96 4.13
N LEU A 150 7.12 4.05 3.36
CA LEU A 150 7.47 5.36 3.87
C LEU A 150 6.22 6.15 4.24
N GLY A 151 5.96 6.20 5.53
CA GLY A 151 4.97 7.06 6.17
C GLY A 151 5.44 8.50 6.33
N GLY A 152 4.65 9.30 7.08
CA GLY A 152 5.06 10.68 7.44
C GLY A 152 6.04 10.73 8.61
N GLY A 153 5.87 9.84 9.61
CA GLY A 153 6.64 9.78 10.84
C GLY A 153 7.65 8.63 10.91
N SER A 154 7.43 7.57 10.15
CA SER A 154 8.23 6.34 10.18
C SER A 154 8.51 5.80 8.80
N VAL A 155 9.41 4.84 8.70
CA VAL A 155 9.55 3.89 7.60
C VAL A 155 9.55 2.47 8.17
N GLU A 156 8.72 1.62 7.61
CA GLU A 156 8.67 0.20 7.88
C GLU A 156 9.53 -0.52 6.85
N LEU A 157 10.49 -1.34 7.30
CA LEU A 157 11.31 -2.19 6.45
C LEU A 157 11.03 -3.65 6.79
N VAL A 158 10.74 -4.44 5.77
CA VAL A 158 10.40 -5.86 5.92
C VAL A 158 11.16 -6.69 4.89
N HIS A 159 11.89 -7.68 5.37
CA HIS A 159 12.52 -8.69 4.52
C HIS A 159 11.45 -9.70 4.11
N LEU A 160 11.21 -9.79 2.82
CA LEU A 160 10.32 -10.76 2.19
C LEU A 160 11.14 -11.91 1.60
N ASN A 161 10.71 -13.12 1.85
CA ASN A 161 11.30 -14.33 1.30
C ASN A 161 10.19 -15.14 0.59
N LYS A 162 10.10 -14.97 -0.74
CA LYS A 162 9.09 -15.63 -1.60
C LYS A 162 7.68 -15.60 -0.99
N GLY A 163 7.17 -14.39 -0.76
CA GLY A 163 5.82 -14.19 -0.22
C GLY A 163 5.67 -14.42 1.30
N THR A 164 6.75 -14.69 2.02
CA THR A 164 6.74 -14.82 3.48
C THR A 164 7.50 -13.67 4.15
N ILE A 165 7.09 -13.29 5.35
CA ILE A 165 7.75 -12.24 6.15
C ILE A 165 8.83 -12.91 7.00
N ALA A 166 10.08 -12.47 6.85
CA ALA A 166 11.22 -12.89 7.66
C ALA A 166 11.51 -11.86 8.77
N GLU A 167 12.36 -10.87 8.52
CA GLU A 167 12.67 -9.80 9.48
C GLU A 167 11.83 -8.57 9.19
N GLN A 168 11.52 -7.80 10.24
CA GLN A 168 10.80 -6.53 10.10
C GLN A 168 11.23 -5.52 11.17
N VAL A 169 11.16 -4.24 10.83
CA VAL A 169 11.49 -3.14 11.73
C VAL A 169 10.71 -1.89 11.34
N THR A 170 10.38 -1.08 12.34
CA THR A 170 9.89 0.29 12.16
C THR A 170 10.98 1.27 12.62
N LEU A 171 11.35 2.20 11.75
CA LEU A 171 12.37 3.21 12.03
C LEU A 171 11.75 4.62 12.03
N PRO A 172 12.19 5.53 12.91
CA PRO A 172 11.69 6.89 13.01
C PRO A 172 12.28 7.80 11.91
N LEU A 173 12.18 7.36 10.63
CA LEU A 173 12.79 8.01 9.46
C LEU A 173 11.75 8.60 8.50
N GLY A 174 10.53 8.83 8.96
CA GLY A 174 9.53 9.53 8.16
C GLY A 174 9.93 10.98 7.87
N PRO A 175 9.62 11.51 6.66
CA PRO A 175 10.05 12.84 6.25
C PRO A 175 9.64 13.97 7.18
N LEU A 176 8.46 13.94 7.81
CA LEU A 176 8.05 14.98 8.77
C LEU A 176 8.95 14.97 10.01
N ARG A 177 9.23 13.78 10.55
CA ARG A 177 10.11 13.62 11.70
C ARG A 177 11.54 14.05 11.38
N LEU A 178 12.08 13.66 10.22
CA LEU A 178 13.42 14.07 9.80
C LEU A 178 13.55 15.59 9.64
N ILE A 179 12.54 16.27 9.07
CA ILE A 179 12.54 17.74 8.95
C ILE A 179 12.62 18.37 10.35
N GLU A 180 11.83 17.93 11.28
CA GLU A 180 11.80 18.48 12.65
C GLU A 180 13.10 18.17 13.40
N ALA A 181 13.54 16.92 13.43
CA ALA A 181 14.74 16.49 14.17
C ALA A 181 16.03 17.16 13.66
N THR A 182 16.04 17.62 12.40
CA THR A 182 17.23 18.20 11.78
C THR A 182 17.13 19.71 11.51
N SER A 183 16.00 20.33 11.87
CA SER A 183 15.69 21.71 11.54
C SER A 183 15.92 22.02 10.02
N GLY A 184 15.60 21.04 9.18
CA GLY A 184 15.75 21.16 7.72
C GLY A 184 17.15 20.82 7.18
N ASN A 185 18.10 20.42 8.00
CA ASN A 185 19.47 20.11 7.57
C ASN A 185 19.57 18.68 6.99
N MET A 186 19.83 18.59 5.68
CA MET A 186 19.90 17.33 4.93
C MET A 186 21.12 16.46 5.29
N GLU A 187 22.26 17.06 5.68
CA GLU A 187 23.45 16.30 6.07
C GLU A 187 23.26 15.63 7.43
N ILE A 188 22.58 16.33 8.35
CA ILE A 188 22.20 15.73 9.64
C ILE A 188 21.20 14.61 9.41
N ALA A 189 20.21 14.83 8.54
CA ALA A 189 19.25 13.79 8.17
C ALA A 189 19.94 12.55 7.60
N GLN A 190 20.90 12.71 6.69
CA GLN A 190 21.67 11.61 6.14
C GLN A 190 22.38 10.79 7.24
N ARG A 191 23.07 11.47 8.18
CA ARG A 191 23.76 10.79 9.29
C ARG A 191 22.80 10.01 10.18
N ILE A 192 21.63 10.56 10.46
CA ILE A 192 20.58 9.87 11.24
C ILE A 192 20.11 8.62 10.49
N ILE A 193 19.83 8.74 9.19
CA ILE A 193 19.38 7.61 8.37
C ILE A 193 20.44 6.51 8.32
N ASP A 194 21.71 6.89 8.05
CA ASP A 194 22.81 5.93 7.97
C ASP A 194 22.98 5.15 9.26
N LYS A 195 23.01 5.86 10.41
CA LYS A 195 23.13 5.23 11.73
C LYS A 195 22.00 4.24 12.02
N GLN A 196 20.77 4.55 11.61
CA GLN A 196 19.63 3.65 11.81
C GLN A 196 19.72 2.40 10.92
N LEU A 197 20.12 2.58 9.66
CA LEU A 197 20.21 1.47 8.69
C LEU A 197 21.42 0.56 8.95
N GLU A 198 22.54 1.08 9.45
CA GLU A 198 23.74 0.31 9.84
C GLU A 198 23.46 -0.68 10.96
N ASN A 199 22.47 -0.40 11.81
CA ASN A 199 22.03 -1.31 12.87
C ASN A 199 21.18 -2.50 12.37
N LEU A 200 21.02 -2.65 11.05
CA LEU A 200 20.20 -3.69 10.43
C LEU A 200 21.07 -4.62 9.55
N PRO A 201 21.84 -5.54 10.15
CA PRO A 201 22.78 -6.38 9.40
C PRO A 201 22.09 -7.26 8.34
N TRP A 202 20.81 -7.61 8.54
CA TRP A 202 20.04 -8.39 7.59
C TRP A 202 19.76 -7.65 6.26
N LEU A 203 19.91 -6.31 6.20
CA LEU A 203 19.83 -5.59 4.92
C LEU A 203 20.87 -6.07 3.89
N GLY A 204 21.99 -6.61 4.33
CA GLY A 204 22.98 -7.24 3.45
C GLY A 204 22.45 -8.44 2.67
N GLN A 205 21.45 -9.14 3.18
CA GLN A 205 20.80 -10.28 2.55
C GLN A 205 19.93 -9.88 1.34
N ILE A 206 19.63 -8.58 1.20
CA ILE A 206 18.82 -8.03 0.11
C ILE A 206 19.62 -7.82 -1.18
N LYS A 207 20.94 -7.89 -1.11
CA LYS A 207 21.81 -7.70 -2.27
C LYS A 207 21.39 -8.60 -3.44
N GLY A 208 21.19 -8.00 -4.61
CA GLY A 208 20.78 -8.71 -5.83
C GLY A 208 19.29 -9.05 -5.91
N ARG A 209 18.50 -8.76 -4.85
CA ARG A 209 17.04 -9.03 -4.83
C ARG A 209 16.25 -7.76 -5.22
N THR A 210 14.97 -7.72 -4.94
CA THR A 210 14.08 -6.60 -5.32
C THR A 210 13.78 -5.70 -4.13
N LEU A 211 13.74 -4.37 -4.34
CA LEU A 211 13.15 -3.42 -3.40
C LEU A 211 11.72 -3.09 -3.84
N TYR A 212 10.77 -3.17 -2.91
CA TYR A 212 9.36 -2.86 -3.10
C TYR A 212 8.97 -1.59 -2.34
N PRO A 213 9.12 -0.38 -2.94
CA PRO A 213 8.73 0.85 -2.28
C PRO A 213 7.21 1.01 -2.22
N VAL A 214 6.72 1.29 -1.01
CA VAL A 214 5.34 1.64 -0.70
C VAL A 214 5.30 3.06 -0.15
N GLY A 215 4.15 3.68 -0.10
CA GLY A 215 3.97 5.00 0.46
C GLY A 215 3.90 6.11 -0.58
N GLY A 216 3.29 7.20 -0.15
CA GLY A 216 2.91 8.26 -1.08
C GLY A 216 4.07 9.08 -1.62
N THR A 217 5.15 9.23 -0.86
CA THR A 217 6.33 10.00 -1.26
C THR A 217 7.10 9.25 -2.34
N TRP A 218 7.35 7.96 -2.14
CA TRP A 218 8.05 7.14 -3.13
C TRP A 218 7.23 6.91 -4.41
N ARG A 219 5.91 6.83 -4.30
CA ARG A 219 5.03 6.84 -5.49
C ARG A 219 5.13 8.14 -6.30
N SER A 220 5.48 9.26 -5.67
CA SER A 220 5.77 10.49 -6.42
C SER A 220 7.08 10.40 -7.20
N LEU A 221 8.12 9.74 -6.66
CA LEU A 221 9.36 9.46 -7.39
C LEU A 221 9.09 8.55 -8.61
N ALA A 222 8.25 7.51 -8.44
CA ALA A 222 7.84 6.69 -9.57
C ALA A 222 7.19 7.50 -10.70
N ARG A 223 6.27 8.41 -10.35
CA ARG A 223 5.61 9.28 -11.35
C ARG A 223 6.58 10.21 -12.06
N ILE A 224 7.54 10.80 -11.34
CA ILE A 224 8.59 11.63 -11.95
C ILE A 224 9.37 10.79 -12.97
N HIS A 225 9.75 9.57 -12.61
CA HIS A 225 10.49 8.67 -13.50
C HIS A 225 9.67 8.27 -14.72
N MET A 226 8.36 7.98 -14.53
CA MET A 226 7.43 7.68 -15.63
C MET A 226 7.34 8.85 -16.62
N GLU A 227 7.16 10.08 -16.12
CA GLU A 227 7.11 11.30 -16.94
C GLU A 227 8.41 11.50 -17.72
N GLN A 228 9.57 11.41 -17.05
CA GLN A 228 10.87 11.57 -17.69
C GLN A 228 11.10 10.54 -18.82
N ASN A 229 10.59 9.32 -18.66
CA ASN A 229 10.75 8.25 -19.63
C ASN A 229 9.55 8.10 -20.58
N ARG A 230 8.56 9.02 -20.52
CA ARG A 230 7.34 8.97 -21.32
C ARG A 230 6.66 7.60 -21.26
N TYR A 231 6.59 7.04 -20.03
CA TYR A 231 6.02 5.70 -19.83
C TYR A 231 4.52 5.70 -20.12
N PRO A 232 4.01 4.88 -21.05
CA PRO A 232 2.68 5.05 -21.61
C PRO A 232 1.53 4.64 -20.67
N LEU A 233 1.77 3.70 -19.73
CA LEU A 233 0.69 3.10 -18.95
C LEU A 233 0.30 3.92 -17.71
N HIS A 234 1.18 4.75 -17.15
CA HIS A 234 0.99 5.51 -15.91
C HIS A 234 0.50 4.68 -14.71
N VAL A 235 0.65 3.35 -14.76
CA VAL A 235 0.30 2.41 -13.70
C VAL A 235 1.51 2.24 -12.77
N ILE A 236 1.32 2.55 -11.48
CA ILE A 236 2.40 2.49 -10.48
C ILE A 236 2.67 1.06 -10.01
N HIS A 237 1.61 0.22 -9.90
CA HIS A 237 1.77 -1.15 -9.45
C HIS A 237 2.66 -1.93 -10.40
N GLU A 238 3.68 -2.57 -9.85
CA GLU A 238 4.72 -3.27 -10.59
C GLU A 238 5.54 -2.41 -11.57
N TYR A 239 5.51 -1.08 -11.42
CA TYR A 239 6.42 -0.23 -12.18
C TYR A 239 7.87 -0.50 -11.80
N ARG A 240 8.64 -0.98 -12.77
CA ARG A 240 10.03 -1.41 -12.58
C ARG A 240 11.02 -0.31 -12.95
N VAL A 241 12.01 -0.11 -12.08
CA VAL A 241 13.14 0.80 -12.29
C VAL A 241 14.43 0.06 -11.94
N GLY A 242 15.45 0.17 -12.76
CA GLY A 242 16.78 -0.37 -12.45
C GLY A 242 17.41 0.35 -11.26
N ARG A 243 18.21 -0.36 -10.45
CA ARG A 243 18.83 0.20 -9.25
C ARG A 243 19.54 1.53 -9.51
N ARG A 244 20.41 1.61 -10.53
CA ARG A 244 21.17 2.83 -10.83
C ARG A 244 20.25 4.01 -11.17
N GLN A 245 19.24 3.79 -11.98
CA GLN A 245 18.24 4.82 -12.32
C GLN A 245 17.48 5.31 -11.07
N ALA A 246 17.12 4.40 -10.18
CA ALA A 246 16.45 4.75 -8.92
C ALA A 246 17.38 5.52 -7.97
N GLU A 247 18.67 5.14 -7.87
CA GLU A 247 19.69 5.86 -7.10
C GLU A 247 19.88 7.28 -7.63
N ASP A 248 20.04 7.45 -8.95
CA ASP A 248 20.23 8.77 -9.59
C ASP A 248 19.01 9.66 -9.38
N LEU A 249 17.81 9.13 -9.60
CA LEU A 249 16.56 9.85 -9.35
C LEU A 249 16.45 10.31 -7.90
N ALA A 250 16.68 9.39 -6.96
CA ALA A 250 16.60 9.68 -5.53
C ALA A 250 17.63 10.73 -5.12
N LYS A 251 18.88 10.60 -5.60
CA LYS A 251 19.96 11.57 -5.38
C LYS A 251 19.64 12.96 -5.95
N ILE A 252 19.08 13.03 -7.15
CA ILE A 252 18.65 14.31 -7.74
C ILE A 252 17.54 14.92 -6.89
N CYS A 253 16.47 14.16 -6.62
CA CYS A 253 15.32 14.66 -5.89
C CYS A 253 15.64 15.07 -4.44
N SER A 254 16.62 14.43 -3.78
CA SER A 254 17.07 14.82 -2.44
C SER A 254 17.83 16.15 -2.39
N ARG A 255 18.39 16.60 -3.53
CA ARG A 255 19.19 17.83 -3.63
C ARG A 255 18.44 19.02 -4.26
N LEU A 256 17.28 18.75 -4.87
CA LEU A 256 16.50 19.81 -5.51
C LEU A 256 15.86 20.74 -4.47
N GLY A 257 15.99 22.04 -4.69
CA GLY A 257 15.31 23.05 -3.89
C GLY A 257 13.79 23.11 -4.18
N ARG A 258 13.05 23.72 -3.26
CA ARG A 258 11.57 23.83 -3.30
C ARG A 258 11.06 24.38 -4.64
N LYS A 259 11.70 25.42 -5.21
CA LYS A 259 11.29 26.02 -6.49
C LYS A 259 11.37 25.01 -7.63
N SER A 260 12.50 24.32 -7.74
CA SER A 260 12.72 23.31 -8.79
C SER A 260 11.75 22.13 -8.66
N LEU A 261 11.50 21.65 -7.44
CA LEU A 261 10.52 20.58 -7.20
C LEU A 261 9.10 21.01 -7.55
N SER A 262 8.74 22.27 -7.30
CA SER A 262 7.40 22.80 -7.62
C SER A 262 7.13 22.91 -9.12
N SER A 263 8.16 22.97 -9.96
CA SER A 263 8.06 23.06 -11.42
C SER A 263 7.99 21.69 -12.10
N ILE A 264 8.28 20.60 -11.37
CA ILE A 264 8.21 19.25 -11.94
C ILE A 264 6.75 18.78 -12.02
N SER A 265 6.32 18.42 -13.24
CA SER A 265 5.01 17.77 -13.46
C SER A 265 4.88 16.51 -12.60
N GLY A 266 3.67 16.23 -12.09
CA GLY A 266 3.40 15.05 -11.25
C GLY A 266 3.74 15.22 -9.76
N ILE A 267 4.42 16.32 -9.32
CA ILE A 267 4.64 16.60 -7.91
C ILE A 267 3.50 17.46 -7.35
N SER A 268 2.77 16.91 -6.37
CA SER A 268 1.82 17.72 -5.61
C SER A 268 2.55 18.79 -4.79
N ARG A 269 2.11 20.05 -4.88
CA ARG A 269 2.64 21.17 -4.07
C ARG A 269 2.74 20.84 -2.58
N ARG A 270 1.85 19.99 -2.07
CA ARG A 270 1.80 19.55 -0.68
C ARG A 270 2.90 18.58 -0.26
N ARG A 271 3.67 18.06 -1.23
CA ARG A 271 4.80 17.13 -1.01
C ARG A 271 6.17 17.73 -1.26
N VAL A 272 6.22 18.94 -1.74
CA VAL A 272 7.49 19.62 -2.10
C VAL A 272 8.47 19.62 -0.92
N ASP A 273 7.98 19.82 0.30
CA ASP A 273 8.85 19.88 1.48
C ASP A 273 9.30 18.48 1.97
N THR A 274 8.47 17.44 1.80
CA THR A 274 8.75 16.09 2.30
C THR A 274 9.46 15.20 1.27
N LEU A 275 9.37 15.54 -0.01
CA LEU A 275 9.93 14.72 -1.09
C LEU A 275 11.45 14.57 -1.02
N PRO A 276 12.25 15.63 -0.75
CA PRO A 276 13.71 15.50 -0.63
C PRO A 276 14.14 14.52 0.45
N TYR A 277 13.47 14.55 1.61
CA TYR A 277 13.77 13.65 2.72
C TYR A 277 13.38 12.20 2.40
N GLY A 278 12.21 11.98 1.79
CA GLY A 278 11.82 10.65 1.33
C GLY A 278 12.72 10.11 0.22
N ALA A 279 13.22 10.98 -0.66
CA ALA A 279 14.21 10.63 -1.67
C ALA A 279 15.56 10.25 -1.02
N LEU A 280 15.99 11.00 0.00
CA LEU A 280 17.21 10.69 0.74
C LEU A 280 17.12 9.32 1.43
N VAL A 281 15.98 9.01 2.10
CA VAL A 281 15.77 7.68 2.71
C VAL A 281 15.88 6.58 1.66
N LEU A 282 15.26 6.75 0.49
CA LEU A 282 15.35 5.77 -0.59
C LEU A 282 16.80 5.60 -1.09
N GLU A 283 17.51 6.72 -1.32
CA GLU A 283 18.92 6.69 -1.74
C GLU A 283 19.79 5.88 -0.77
N ARG A 284 19.61 6.10 0.55
CA ARG A 284 20.41 5.41 1.57
C ARG A 284 20.08 3.92 1.63
N ILE A 285 18.80 3.54 1.55
CA ILE A 285 18.37 2.14 1.47
C ILE A 285 18.98 1.45 0.25
N LEU A 286 18.91 2.07 -0.93
CA LEU A 286 19.46 1.51 -2.17
C LEU A 286 20.96 1.29 -2.08
N ARG A 287 21.70 2.21 -1.47
CA ARG A 287 23.16 2.10 -1.29
C ARG A 287 23.59 1.00 -0.32
N ILE A 288 22.82 0.78 0.75
CA ILE A 288 23.14 -0.20 1.79
C ILE A 288 22.65 -1.59 1.38
N ALA A 289 21.38 -1.72 1.02
CA ALA A 289 20.76 -3.01 0.67
C ALA A 289 21.17 -3.54 -0.72
N LYS A 290 21.58 -2.67 -1.64
CA LYS A 290 22.04 -2.99 -3.01
C LYS A 290 21.13 -3.97 -3.75
N PRO A 291 19.82 -3.71 -3.84
CA PRO A 291 18.93 -4.53 -4.65
C PRO A 291 19.30 -4.41 -6.14
N ASP A 292 18.93 -5.37 -6.98
CA ASP A 292 19.15 -5.27 -8.44
C ASP A 292 18.15 -4.32 -9.10
N ARG A 293 16.93 -4.27 -8.56
CA ARG A 293 15.81 -3.50 -9.11
C ARG A 293 14.88 -2.97 -8.04
N VAL A 294 14.12 -1.98 -8.44
CA VAL A 294 13.03 -1.37 -7.67
C VAL A 294 11.72 -1.68 -8.38
N LEU A 295 10.74 -2.22 -7.65
CA LEU A 295 9.41 -2.55 -8.16
C LEU A 295 8.36 -1.87 -7.28
N PHE A 296 7.77 -0.78 -7.76
CA PHE A 296 6.85 0.02 -6.96
C PHE A 296 5.52 -0.70 -6.71
N SER A 297 5.05 -0.68 -5.47
CA SER A 297 3.73 -1.20 -5.13
C SER A 297 2.70 -0.09 -4.94
N ALA A 298 1.53 -0.25 -5.55
CA ALA A 298 0.36 0.55 -5.24
C ALA A 298 -0.34 0.08 -3.97
N TYR A 299 -0.14 -1.18 -3.60
CA TYR A 299 -0.70 -1.81 -2.42
C TYR A 299 0.21 -1.58 -1.20
N GLY A 300 -0.39 -1.47 -0.03
CA GLY A 300 0.27 -1.24 1.26
C GLY A 300 -0.68 -1.56 2.41
N LEU A 301 -0.60 -0.80 3.50
CA LEU A 301 -1.31 -1.07 4.75
C LEU A 301 -2.81 -1.40 4.58
N ARG A 302 -3.56 -0.64 3.78
CA ARG A 302 -5.02 -0.82 3.64
C ARG A 302 -5.39 -2.09 2.91
N GLU A 303 -4.70 -2.36 1.81
CA GLU A 303 -4.87 -3.58 1.03
C GLU A 303 -4.40 -4.79 1.85
N GLY A 304 -3.30 -4.64 2.62
CA GLY A 304 -2.82 -5.68 3.54
C GLY A 304 -3.75 -5.92 4.72
N HIS A 305 -4.40 -4.88 5.24
CA HIS A 305 -5.43 -5.02 6.28
C HIS A 305 -6.59 -5.90 5.81
N LEU A 306 -7.11 -5.64 4.61
CA LEU A 306 -8.14 -6.49 4.02
C LEU A 306 -7.63 -7.90 3.74
N PHE A 307 -6.48 -8.03 3.10
CA PHE A 307 -5.88 -9.31 2.76
C PHE A 307 -5.61 -10.18 3.99
N SER A 308 -5.10 -9.60 5.08
CA SER A 308 -4.84 -10.32 6.34
C SER A 308 -6.11 -10.85 6.99
N SER A 309 -7.27 -10.26 6.68
CA SER A 309 -8.57 -10.68 7.21
C SER A 309 -9.26 -11.79 6.38
N LEU A 310 -8.67 -12.20 5.24
CA LEU A 310 -9.15 -13.32 4.44
C LEU A 310 -8.71 -14.64 5.06
N GLY A 311 -9.49 -15.71 4.81
CA GLY A 311 -9.08 -17.09 5.15
C GLY A 311 -7.86 -17.53 4.32
N GLY A 312 -7.08 -18.49 4.83
CA GLY A 312 -5.83 -18.93 4.21
C GLY A 312 -5.98 -19.39 2.76
N GLU A 313 -7.05 -20.12 2.44
CA GLU A 313 -7.36 -20.56 1.08
C GLU A 313 -7.55 -19.39 0.10
N ALA A 314 -8.30 -18.37 0.52
CA ALA A 314 -8.48 -17.15 -0.27
C ALA A 314 -7.19 -16.34 -0.42
N GLN A 315 -6.29 -16.34 0.58
CA GLN A 315 -5.00 -15.69 0.49
C GLN A 315 -4.06 -16.37 -0.51
N GLN A 316 -4.13 -17.70 -0.64
CA GLN A 316 -3.31 -18.50 -1.55
C GLN A 316 -3.80 -18.47 -3.01
N ALA A 317 -5.05 -18.08 -3.25
CA ALA A 317 -5.60 -18.01 -4.59
C ALA A 317 -4.82 -17.03 -5.47
N ASP A 318 -4.65 -17.40 -6.76
CA ASP A 318 -3.95 -16.57 -7.74
C ASP A 318 -4.72 -15.25 -8.01
N PRO A 319 -4.13 -14.07 -7.75
CA PRO A 319 -4.83 -12.80 -7.90
C PRO A 319 -5.23 -12.49 -9.35
N LEU A 320 -4.47 -12.96 -10.34
CA LEU A 320 -4.81 -12.74 -11.74
C LEU A 320 -6.06 -13.55 -12.12
N LEU A 321 -6.08 -14.83 -11.79
CA LEU A 321 -7.21 -15.70 -12.12
C LEU A 321 -8.48 -15.29 -11.36
N VAL A 322 -8.37 -14.98 -10.07
CA VAL A 322 -9.51 -14.47 -9.28
C VAL A 322 -10.01 -13.14 -9.83
N GLY A 323 -9.11 -12.21 -10.18
CA GLY A 323 -9.49 -10.92 -10.75
C GLY A 323 -10.21 -11.05 -12.11
N CYS A 324 -9.73 -11.94 -12.98
CA CYS A 324 -10.38 -12.23 -14.27
C CYS A 324 -11.75 -12.88 -14.05
N ALA A 325 -11.85 -13.86 -13.14
CA ALA A 325 -13.13 -14.50 -12.81
C ALA A 325 -14.13 -13.51 -12.21
N ASP A 326 -13.69 -12.60 -11.34
CA ASP A 326 -14.53 -11.54 -10.79
C ASP A 326 -15.07 -10.58 -11.88
N LEU A 327 -14.22 -10.21 -12.85
CA LEU A 327 -14.63 -9.37 -13.98
C LEU A 327 -15.63 -10.10 -14.89
N ALA A 328 -15.35 -11.35 -15.26
CA ALA A 328 -16.24 -12.17 -16.06
C ALA A 328 -17.59 -12.43 -15.38
N GLY A 329 -17.58 -12.67 -14.07
CA GLY A 329 -18.80 -12.89 -13.29
C GLY A 329 -19.68 -11.64 -13.14
N ALA A 330 -19.12 -10.43 -13.26
CA ALA A 330 -19.86 -9.17 -13.21
C ALA A 330 -20.78 -9.01 -14.43
N ASP A 331 -20.37 -9.49 -15.61
CA ASP A 331 -21.14 -9.40 -16.87
C ASP A 331 -21.93 -10.70 -17.20
N GLY A 332 -21.73 -11.77 -16.46
CA GLY A 332 -22.56 -13.00 -16.48
C GLY A 332 -22.57 -13.81 -17.77
N ARG A 333 -21.76 -13.46 -18.78
CA ARG A 333 -21.91 -13.99 -20.12
C ARG A 333 -21.09 -15.27 -20.41
N PHE A 334 -19.91 -15.45 -19.83
CA PHE A 334 -18.97 -16.50 -20.24
C PHE A 334 -18.28 -17.26 -19.09
N GLY A 335 -18.46 -16.90 -17.85
CA GLY A 335 -17.73 -17.48 -16.71
C GLY A 335 -17.90 -19.00 -16.50
N SER A 336 -18.93 -19.61 -17.08
CA SER A 336 -19.20 -21.05 -16.96
C SER A 336 -18.50 -21.93 -18.00
N VAL A 337 -17.87 -21.32 -19.02
CA VAL A 337 -17.23 -22.06 -20.13
C VAL A 337 -15.71 -21.92 -20.16
N SER A 338 -15.12 -21.17 -19.24
CA SER A 338 -13.69 -20.90 -19.21
C SER A 338 -12.83 -22.17 -19.18
N ASP A 339 -13.18 -23.14 -18.29
CA ASP A 339 -12.45 -24.41 -18.17
C ASP A 339 -12.56 -25.25 -19.44
N GLN A 340 -13.73 -25.24 -20.09
CA GLN A 340 -13.93 -25.94 -21.35
C GLN A 340 -13.12 -25.29 -22.48
N LEU A 341 -13.10 -23.95 -22.53
CA LEU A 341 -12.33 -23.21 -23.52
C LEU A 341 -10.82 -23.42 -23.31
N ASP A 342 -10.36 -23.34 -22.08
CA ASP A 342 -8.96 -23.58 -21.72
C ASP A 342 -8.51 -24.98 -22.12
N GLY A 343 -9.30 -26.01 -21.78
CA GLY A 343 -9.02 -27.39 -22.19
C GLY A 343 -9.07 -27.62 -23.71
N TRP A 344 -9.96 -26.91 -24.41
CA TRP A 344 -10.08 -27.04 -25.87
C TRP A 344 -8.91 -26.44 -26.63
N ILE A 345 -8.36 -25.29 -26.16
CA ILE A 345 -7.24 -24.62 -26.82
C ILE A 345 -5.87 -25.11 -26.32
N ALA A 346 -5.77 -25.78 -25.16
CA ALA A 346 -4.52 -26.24 -24.57
C ALA A 346 -3.61 -27.02 -25.57
N PRO A 347 -4.12 -27.90 -26.46
CA PRO A 347 -3.28 -28.60 -27.43
C PRO A 347 -2.55 -27.69 -28.44
N LEU A 348 -2.95 -26.43 -28.56
CA LEU A 348 -2.27 -25.46 -29.43
C LEU A 348 -1.04 -24.82 -28.78
N PHE A 349 -0.82 -25.04 -27.46
CA PHE A 349 0.20 -24.39 -26.63
C PHE A 349 1.08 -25.42 -25.90
N LEU A 350 1.56 -26.47 -26.63
CA LEU A 350 2.28 -27.61 -26.03
C LEU A 350 3.60 -27.22 -25.34
N ASP A 351 4.26 -26.16 -25.80
CA ASP A 351 5.57 -25.71 -25.29
C ASP A 351 5.48 -24.44 -24.44
N GLU A 352 4.32 -24.12 -23.87
CA GLU A 352 4.15 -22.93 -23.04
C GLU A 352 4.84 -23.07 -21.68
N SER A 353 5.40 -21.97 -21.18
CA SER A 353 5.89 -21.86 -19.81
C SER A 353 4.71 -21.71 -18.83
N ASP A 354 4.97 -21.97 -17.52
CA ASP A 354 3.96 -21.76 -16.46
C ASP A 354 3.32 -20.36 -16.51
N ILE A 355 4.11 -19.32 -16.83
CA ILE A 355 3.61 -17.95 -16.97
C ILE A 355 2.64 -17.83 -18.15
N GLN A 356 2.96 -18.44 -19.30
CA GLN A 356 2.12 -18.41 -20.47
C GLN A 356 0.82 -19.19 -20.25
N GLY A 357 0.89 -20.37 -19.62
CA GLY A 357 -0.28 -21.15 -19.22
C GLY A 357 -1.19 -20.38 -18.27
N ARG A 358 -0.63 -19.68 -17.29
CA ARG A 358 -1.38 -18.79 -16.38
C ARG A 358 -2.07 -17.64 -17.14
N LEU A 359 -1.39 -17.03 -18.11
CA LEU A 359 -1.96 -15.96 -18.93
C LEU A 359 -3.07 -16.48 -19.86
N ARG A 360 -2.90 -17.69 -20.43
CA ARG A 360 -3.91 -18.36 -21.25
C ARG A 360 -5.17 -18.65 -20.42
N ALA A 361 -5.01 -19.23 -19.24
CA ALA A 361 -6.13 -19.48 -18.32
C ALA A 361 -6.87 -18.18 -17.95
N ALA A 362 -6.14 -17.11 -17.66
CA ALA A 362 -6.71 -15.79 -17.41
C ALA A 362 -7.49 -15.24 -18.62
N ALA A 363 -6.96 -15.41 -19.83
CA ALA A 363 -7.65 -14.99 -21.05
C ALA A 363 -8.94 -15.79 -21.32
N CYS A 364 -8.96 -17.09 -20.97
CA CYS A 364 -10.15 -17.92 -21.09
C CYS A 364 -11.27 -17.55 -20.10
N LEU A 365 -10.92 -16.86 -18.99
CA LEU A 365 -11.88 -16.35 -18.02
C LEU A 365 -12.57 -15.07 -18.49
N LEU A 366 -11.93 -14.25 -19.34
CA LEU A 366 -12.44 -12.97 -19.84
C LEU A 366 -13.22 -13.13 -21.15
#